data_71701747d3506ea90bbb43b7d7731c19
#
_entry.id   71701747d3506ea90bbb43b7d7731c19
#
_cell.length_a   1.000
_cell.length_b   1.000
_cell.length_c   1.000
_cell.angle_alpha   90.00
_cell.angle_beta   90.00
_cell.angle_gamma   90.00
#
_symmetry.space_group_name_H-M   'P 1'
#
loop_
_entity.id
_entity.type
_entity.pdbx_description
1 polymer ?
#
loop_
_entity_poly.entity_id
_entity_poly.type
_entity_poly.pdbx_seq_one_letter_code
_entity_poly.pdbx_strand_id
1 'polypeptide(L)'
;LHQGNELDIEPHSISWRRVVDINDRALRNTIVGLGSRVDGVPRETGFDITAASEVGVILSLATSLSDLRARLGRIVIGYNRSKEPVSAEDLHAAGSMAVILKDALKPNLLQTTENSPVLVHAGPFGNIATGNSSVIADRVGIGCGDYLLTEAGFGADMGAERFFNIKCRIGGMRPDAAVLVATVRALKTHAGRYKVIPGKPLPPAML
;
A
#
# COMPACT_ATOMS: atom_id res chain seq x y z
N LEU A 1 -16.73 -4.23 -20.50
CA LEU A 1 -16.72 -5.42 -21.37
C LEU A 1 -18.12 -5.77 -21.88
N HIS A 2 -19.15 -5.84 -21.03
CA HIS A 2 -20.52 -6.19 -21.44
C HIS A 2 -21.30 -5.01 -22.07
N GLN A 3 -20.85 -3.78 -21.90
CA GLN A 3 -21.42 -2.57 -22.55
C GLN A 3 -20.65 -2.13 -23.79
N GLY A 4 -19.55 -2.79 -24.09
CA GLY A 4 -18.64 -2.51 -25.18
C GLY A 4 -17.21 -2.85 -24.80
N ASN A 5 -16.33 -2.96 -25.78
CA ASN A 5 -14.93 -3.27 -25.59
C ASN A 5 -14.07 -2.60 -26.67
N GLU A 6 -14.12 -1.29 -26.74
CA GLU A 6 -13.40 -0.49 -27.76
C GLU A 6 -11.88 -0.63 -27.63
N LEU A 7 -11.38 -0.91 -26.42
CA LEU A 7 -9.97 -1.14 -26.15
C LEU A 7 -9.53 -2.58 -26.42
N ASP A 8 -10.42 -3.43 -26.93
CA ASP A 8 -10.19 -4.86 -27.23
C ASP A 8 -9.55 -5.64 -26.06
N ILE A 9 -9.97 -5.34 -24.83
CA ILE A 9 -9.44 -5.99 -23.62
C ILE A 9 -9.75 -7.48 -23.67
N GLU A 10 -8.73 -8.31 -23.44
CA GLU A 10 -8.90 -9.75 -23.21
C GLU A 10 -9.45 -9.99 -21.80
N PRO A 11 -10.67 -10.50 -21.63
CA PRO A 11 -11.31 -10.60 -20.31
C PRO A 11 -10.52 -11.40 -19.29
N HIS A 12 -9.82 -12.45 -19.72
CA HIS A 12 -9.03 -13.31 -18.84
C HIS A 12 -7.67 -12.70 -18.46
N SER A 13 -7.26 -11.61 -19.12
CA SER A 13 -6.03 -10.88 -18.82
C SER A 13 -6.20 -9.83 -17.71
N ILE A 14 -7.43 -9.58 -17.25
CA ILE A 14 -7.70 -8.55 -16.24
C ILE A 14 -6.99 -8.93 -14.93
N SER A 15 -5.96 -8.18 -14.60
CA SER A 15 -5.08 -8.41 -13.44
C SER A 15 -5.37 -7.48 -12.28
N TRP A 16 -5.97 -6.32 -12.52
CA TRP A 16 -6.31 -5.39 -11.46
C TRP A 16 -7.53 -5.86 -10.67
N ARG A 17 -7.27 -6.36 -9.47
CA ARG A 17 -8.29 -6.95 -8.61
C ARG A 17 -9.16 -5.90 -7.95
N ARG A 18 -10.36 -6.29 -7.56
CA ARG A 18 -11.20 -5.51 -6.65
C ARG A 18 -10.58 -5.48 -5.27
N VAL A 19 -10.91 -4.44 -4.52
CA VAL A 19 -10.45 -4.26 -3.13
C VAL A 19 -11.67 -4.35 -2.21
N VAL A 20 -11.52 -5.08 -1.13
CA VAL A 20 -12.54 -5.18 -0.06
C VAL A 20 -11.84 -5.18 1.29
N ASP A 21 -12.36 -4.39 2.23
CA ASP A 21 -11.76 -4.26 3.55
C ASP A 21 -12.16 -5.41 4.50
N ILE A 22 -11.86 -6.62 4.03
CA ILE A 22 -12.07 -7.85 4.77
C ILE A 22 -10.94 -8.84 4.49
N ASN A 23 -10.39 -9.46 5.54
CA ASN A 23 -9.32 -10.44 5.41
C ASN A 23 -9.91 -11.86 5.41
N ASP A 24 -10.55 -12.24 4.31
CA ASP A 24 -11.08 -13.57 4.09
C ASP A 24 -10.26 -14.32 3.02
N ARG A 25 -9.70 -15.46 3.41
CA ARG A 25 -8.93 -16.31 2.49
C ARG A 25 -9.74 -16.87 1.34
N ALA A 26 -11.06 -17.06 1.53
CA ALA A 26 -11.96 -17.53 0.48
C ALA A 26 -12.10 -16.53 -0.68
N LEU A 27 -11.83 -15.24 -0.44
CA LEU A 27 -11.89 -14.19 -1.45
C LEU A 27 -10.61 -14.03 -2.28
N ARG A 28 -9.53 -14.75 -1.94
CA ARG A 28 -8.25 -14.64 -2.65
C ARG A 28 -8.32 -15.19 -4.07
N ASN A 29 -9.10 -16.24 -4.28
CA ASN A 29 -9.38 -16.83 -5.58
C ASN A 29 -10.88 -17.07 -5.68
N THR A 30 -11.54 -16.39 -6.59
CA THR A 30 -12.98 -16.43 -6.80
C THR A 30 -13.31 -16.49 -8.27
N ILE A 31 -14.50 -16.93 -8.61
CA ILE A 31 -15.05 -16.80 -9.96
C ILE A 31 -16.08 -15.67 -9.93
N VAL A 32 -15.96 -14.73 -10.86
CA VAL A 32 -16.90 -13.63 -11.04
C VAL A 32 -17.55 -13.69 -12.43
N GLY A 33 -18.65 -12.94 -12.62
CA GLY A 33 -19.37 -12.89 -13.87
C GLY A 33 -20.27 -14.10 -14.11
N LEU A 34 -20.63 -14.85 -13.05
CA LEU A 34 -21.62 -15.92 -13.12
C LEU A 34 -23.03 -15.31 -13.18
N GLY A 35 -23.92 -15.97 -13.94
CA GLY A 35 -25.29 -15.51 -14.11
C GLY A 35 -25.59 -15.15 -15.56
N SER A 36 -26.17 -13.97 -15.79
CA SER A 36 -26.56 -13.50 -17.10
C SER A 36 -25.44 -12.70 -17.80
N ARG A 37 -25.65 -12.39 -19.07
CA ARG A 37 -24.68 -11.60 -19.86
C ARG A 37 -24.37 -10.23 -19.23
N VAL A 38 -25.30 -9.63 -18.48
CA VAL A 38 -25.08 -8.33 -17.81
C VAL A 38 -24.22 -8.43 -16.57
N ASP A 39 -23.99 -9.63 -16.05
CA ASP A 39 -23.14 -9.88 -14.87
C ASP A 39 -21.64 -9.92 -15.24
N GLY A 40 -21.33 -9.88 -16.53
CA GLY A 40 -19.96 -9.82 -17.06
C GLY A 40 -19.52 -11.12 -17.72
N VAL A 41 -18.19 -11.29 -17.83
CA VAL A 41 -17.58 -12.50 -18.40
C VAL A 41 -17.10 -13.39 -17.25
N PRO A 42 -17.53 -14.68 -17.20
CA PRO A 42 -17.05 -15.63 -16.20
C PRO A 42 -15.53 -15.76 -16.26
N ARG A 43 -14.86 -15.48 -15.15
CA ARG A 43 -13.41 -15.60 -15.06
C ARG A 43 -12.96 -15.77 -13.61
N GLU A 44 -11.80 -16.37 -13.43
CA GLU A 44 -11.10 -16.37 -12.15
C GLU A 44 -10.52 -14.97 -11.86
N THR A 45 -10.65 -14.56 -10.61
CA THR A 45 -10.03 -13.34 -10.07
C THR A 45 -9.92 -13.47 -8.54
N GLY A 46 -9.70 -12.39 -7.83
CA GLY A 46 -9.72 -12.35 -6.38
C GLY A 46 -10.01 -10.95 -5.87
N PHE A 47 -10.04 -10.84 -4.56
CA PHE A 47 -10.17 -9.57 -3.85
C PHE A 47 -8.92 -9.35 -3.01
N ASP A 48 -8.31 -8.18 -3.16
CA ASP A 48 -7.21 -7.76 -2.30
C ASP A 48 -7.76 -6.97 -1.11
N ILE A 49 -7.09 -7.07 0.04
CA ILE A 49 -7.44 -6.24 1.19
C ILE A 49 -7.02 -4.79 0.91
N THR A 50 -7.76 -3.83 1.46
CA THR A 50 -7.51 -2.39 1.26
C THR A 50 -6.05 -2.02 1.55
N ALA A 51 -5.44 -2.59 2.58
CA ALA A 51 -4.04 -2.37 2.93
C ALA A 51 -3.02 -2.83 1.85
N ALA A 52 -3.41 -3.71 0.93
CA ALA A 52 -2.58 -4.17 -0.18
C ALA A 52 -2.96 -3.50 -1.52
N SER A 53 -3.81 -2.48 -1.49
CA SER A 53 -4.27 -1.77 -2.67
C SER A 53 -3.13 -1.00 -3.34
N GLU A 54 -2.98 -1.17 -4.67
CA GLU A 54 -2.07 -0.37 -5.48
C GLU A 54 -2.40 1.14 -5.40
N VAL A 55 -3.68 1.48 -5.33
CA VAL A 55 -4.14 2.87 -5.12
C VAL A 55 -3.62 3.44 -3.81
N GLY A 56 -3.64 2.67 -2.74
CA GLY A 56 -3.11 3.07 -1.43
C GLY A 56 -1.60 3.31 -1.46
N VAL A 57 -0.86 2.45 -2.15
CA VAL A 57 0.60 2.62 -2.35
C VAL A 57 0.88 3.90 -3.15
N ILE A 58 0.15 4.14 -4.22
CA ILE A 58 0.27 5.35 -5.04
C ILE A 58 0.00 6.59 -4.18
N LEU A 59 -1.04 6.58 -3.36
CA LEU A 59 -1.35 7.67 -2.43
C LEU A 59 -0.19 7.95 -1.47
N SER A 60 0.45 6.91 -0.94
CA SER A 60 1.57 7.07 0.01
C SER A 60 2.83 7.64 -0.64
N LEU A 61 3.02 7.43 -1.93
CA LEU A 61 4.19 7.87 -2.68
C LEU A 61 3.97 9.16 -3.49
N ALA A 62 2.73 9.58 -3.67
CA ALA A 62 2.40 10.79 -4.42
C ALA A 62 2.94 12.04 -3.71
N THR A 63 3.34 13.03 -4.50
CA THR A 63 3.93 14.29 -4.01
C THR A 63 3.03 15.51 -4.25
N SER A 64 2.00 15.33 -5.06
CA SER A 64 0.99 16.35 -5.38
C SER A 64 -0.26 15.70 -5.97
N LEU A 65 -1.34 16.46 -6.13
CA LEU A 65 -2.57 15.97 -6.78
C LEU A 65 -2.33 15.62 -8.27
N SER A 66 -1.50 16.38 -8.96
CA SER A 66 -1.14 16.09 -10.34
C SER A 66 -0.29 14.83 -10.47
N ASP A 67 0.66 14.62 -9.56
CA ASP A 67 1.47 13.40 -9.50
C ASP A 67 0.60 12.18 -9.13
N LEU A 68 -0.31 12.34 -8.17
CA LEU A 68 -1.31 11.31 -7.83
C LEU A 68 -2.10 10.87 -9.07
N ARG A 69 -2.69 11.83 -9.80
CA ARG A 69 -3.47 11.54 -11.01
C ARG A 69 -2.62 10.82 -12.06
N ALA A 70 -1.40 11.31 -12.30
CA ALA A 70 -0.51 10.71 -13.29
C ALA A 70 -0.11 9.26 -12.93
N ARG A 71 0.11 8.98 -11.65
CA ARG A 71 0.41 7.62 -11.17
C ARG A 71 -0.82 6.71 -11.29
N LEU A 72 -2.00 7.17 -10.90
CA LEU A 72 -3.25 6.42 -11.03
C LEU A 72 -3.52 6.05 -12.49
N GLY A 73 -3.26 6.96 -13.44
CA GLY A 73 -3.42 6.69 -14.87
C GLY A 73 -2.55 5.53 -15.38
N ARG A 74 -1.39 5.30 -14.76
CA ARG A 74 -0.47 4.22 -15.17
C ARG A 74 -0.80 2.84 -14.61
N ILE A 75 -1.80 2.70 -13.75
CA ILE A 75 -2.23 1.38 -13.26
C ILE A 75 -2.62 0.51 -14.44
N VAL A 76 -1.98 -0.63 -14.58
CA VAL A 76 -2.29 -1.62 -15.61
C VAL A 76 -3.49 -2.45 -15.17
N ILE A 77 -4.56 -2.41 -15.95
CA ILE A 77 -5.81 -3.12 -15.65
C ILE A 77 -5.76 -4.56 -16.15
N GLY A 78 -5.18 -4.74 -17.31
CA GLY A 78 -5.06 -5.99 -18.05
C GLY A 78 -4.40 -5.74 -19.39
N TYR A 79 -4.60 -6.65 -20.32
CA TYR A 79 -4.02 -6.59 -21.66
C TYR A 79 -5.10 -6.69 -22.73
N ASN A 80 -4.86 -6.06 -23.88
CA ASN A 80 -5.69 -6.28 -25.05
C ASN A 80 -5.34 -7.61 -25.74
N ARG A 81 -6.09 -8.00 -26.78
CA ARG A 81 -5.83 -9.23 -27.53
C ARG A 81 -4.50 -9.23 -28.26
N SER A 82 -3.95 -8.05 -28.56
CA SER A 82 -2.60 -7.88 -29.11
C SER A 82 -1.49 -7.98 -28.02
N LYS A 83 -1.86 -8.26 -26.76
CA LYS A 83 -0.96 -8.35 -25.60
C LYS A 83 -0.32 -7.02 -25.18
N GLU A 84 -0.91 -5.90 -25.55
CA GLU A 84 -0.50 -4.59 -25.11
C GLU A 84 -1.17 -4.25 -23.77
N PRO A 85 -0.50 -3.59 -22.83
CA PRO A 85 -1.09 -3.22 -21.55
C PRO A 85 -2.18 -2.17 -21.73
N VAL A 86 -3.30 -2.36 -21.05
CA VAL A 86 -4.39 -1.38 -20.95
C VAL A 86 -4.35 -0.76 -19.57
N SER A 87 -4.29 0.56 -19.52
CA SER A 87 -4.14 1.34 -18.29
C SER A 87 -5.46 1.97 -17.81
N ALA A 88 -5.45 2.51 -16.61
CA ALA A 88 -6.55 3.29 -16.06
C ALA A 88 -6.76 4.62 -16.85
N GLU A 89 -5.71 5.16 -17.48
CA GLU A 89 -5.83 6.33 -18.36
C GLU A 89 -6.59 5.99 -19.64
N ASP A 90 -6.35 4.82 -20.23
CA ASP A 90 -7.07 4.36 -21.43
C ASP A 90 -8.58 4.20 -21.17
N LEU A 91 -8.95 3.88 -19.91
CA LEU A 91 -10.36 3.87 -19.48
C LEU A 91 -10.90 5.24 -19.07
N HIS A 92 -10.12 6.30 -19.17
CA HIS A 92 -10.45 7.64 -18.68
C HIS A 92 -10.84 7.68 -17.19
N ALA A 93 -10.35 6.72 -16.38
CA ALA A 93 -10.70 6.59 -14.98
C ALA A 93 -9.85 7.46 -14.05
N ALA A 94 -8.62 7.81 -14.44
CA ALA A 94 -7.65 8.47 -13.58
C ALA A 94 -8.12 9.81 -12.99
N GLY A 95 -8.90 10.59 -13.76
CA GLY A 95 -9.47 11.85 -13.30
C GLY A 95 -10.48 11.66 -12.16
N SER A 96 -11.43 10.74 -12.33
CA SER A 96 -12.43 10.41 -11.32
C SER A 96 -11.79 9.84 -10.05
N MET A 97 -10.79 8.98 -10.19
CA MET A 97 -10.03 8.43 -9.06
C MET A 97 -9.31 9.54 -8.29
N ALA A 98 -8.66 10.48 -8.98
CA ALA A 98 -7.96 11.59 -8.35
C ALA A 98 -8.92 12.53 -7.59
N VAL A 99 -10.12 12.76 -8.11
CA VAL A 99 -11.16 13.56 -7.44
C VAL A 99 -11.60 12.90 -6.13
N ILE A 100 -11.86 11.60 -6.15
CA ILE A 100 -12.26 10.84 -4.96
C ILE A 100 -11.15 10.88 -3.89
N LEU A 101 -9.88 10.82 -4.31
CA LEU A 101 -8.73 10.76 -3.42
C LEU A 101 -8.17 12.15 -3.03
N LYS A 102 -8.75 13.24 -3.53
CA LYS A 102 -8.26 14.59 -3.30
C LYS A 102 -8.07 14.93 -1.82
N ASP A 103 -9.05 14.59 -1.00
CA ASP A 103 -8.97 14.87 0.44
C ASP A 103 -8.12 13.83 1.17
N ALA A 104 -8.09 12.59 0.69
CA ALA A 104 -7.22 11.54 1.22
C ALA A 104 -5.73 11.83 1.02
N LEU A 105 -5.37 12.76 0.14
CA LEU A 105 -3.97 13.19 -0.08
C LEU A 105 -3.43 14.06 1.07
N LYS A 106 -4.28 14.59 1.92
CA LYS A 106 -3.90 15.46 3.04
C LYS A 106 -3.55 14.64 4.28
N PRO A 107 -2.35 14.80 4.86
CA PRO A 107 -2.04 14.18 6.14
C PRO A 107 -2.97 14.66 7.26
N ASN A 108 -3.30 13.76 8.17
CA ASN A 108 -4.03 14.11 9.38
C ASN A 108 -3.03 14.60 10.44
N LEU A 109 -3.28 15.78 11.00
CA LEU A 109 -2.50 16.32 12.10
C LEU A 109 -3.17 15.96 13.42
N LEU A 110 -2.43 15.27 14.27
CA LEU A 110 -2.81 14.89 15.62
C LEU A 110 -1.80 15.46 16.63
N GLN A 111 -2.04 15.20 17.89
CA GLN A 111 -1.17 15.60 18.99
C GLN A 111 -0.97 14.42 19.94
N THR A 112 0.26 14.25 20.42
CA THR A 112 0.56 13.29 21.48
C THR A 112 0.04 13.79 22.84
N THR A 113 0.02 12.93 23.84
CA THR A 113 -0.28 13.29 25.22
C THR A 113 0.71 14.32 25.82
N GLU A 114 1.89 14.44 25.21
CA GLU A 114 2.93 15.41 25.59
C GLU A 114 2.92 16.67 24.71
N ASN A 115 1.84 16.89 23.96
CA ASN A 115 1.63 18.04 23.08
C ASN A 115 2.59 18.14 21.88
N SER A 116 3.23 17.05 21.51
CA SER A 116 4.03 17.01 20.27
C SER A 116 3.13 16.75 19.05
N PRO A 117 3.35 17.44 17.92
CA PRO A 117 2.58 17.20 16.70
C PRO A 117 2.88 15.82 16.10
N VAL A 118 1.86 15.17 15.56
CA VAL A 118 1.96 13.88 14.88
C VAL A 118 1.21 13.94 13.56
N LEU A 119 1.86 13.55 12.47
CA LEU A 119 1.24 13.38 11.18
C LEU A 119 0.90 11.92 10.94
N VAL A 120 -0.38 11.63 10.71
CA VAL A 120 -0.86 10.28 10.37
C VAL A 120 -1.39 10.30 8.95
N HIS A 121 -0.80 9.51 8.08
CA HIS A 121 -1.19 9.47 6.68
C HIS A 121 -0.90 8.13 6.03
N ALA A 122 -1.70 7.77 5.02
CA ALA A 122 -1.63 6.54 4.24
C ALA A 122 -1.82 5.24 5.06
N GLY A 123 -1.97 5.32 6.38
CA GLY A 123 -2.28 4.20 7.27
C GLY A 123 -1.42 2.96 7.01
N PRO A 124 -2.01 1.76 7.01
CA PRO A 124 -1.27 0.52 6.78
C PRO A 124 -0.70 0.40 5.36
N PHE A 125 -1.19 1.15 4.37
CA PHE A 125 -0.66 1.12 3.00
C PHE A 125 0.78 1.60 2.94
N GLY A 126 1.08 2.74 3.57
CA GLY A 126 2.41 3.27 3.67
C GLY A 126 3.35 2.28 4.36
N ASN A 127 2.92 1.72 5.46
CA ASN A 127 3.69 0.76 6.25
C ASN A 127 4.01 -0.53 5.47
N ILE A 128 3.03 -1.10 4.77
CA ILE A 128 3.21 -2.31 3.96
C ILE A 128 4.10 -2.04 2.75
N ALA A 129 3.88 -0.93 2.06
CA ALA A 129 4.55 -0.65 0.78
C ALA A 129 5.93 -0.01 0.93
N THR A 130 6.09 0.90 1.88
CA THR A 130 7.28 1.77 2.02
C THR A 130 7.91 1.75 3.41
N GLY A 131 7.36 0.98 4.32
CA GLY A 131 7.85 0.82 5.69
C GLY A 131 7.33 1.86 6.68
N ASN A 132 6.71 2.95 6.23
CA ASN A 132 6.21 4.03 7.11
C ASN A 132 5.12 4.88 6.45
N SER A 133 4.92 6.10 6.91
CA SER A 133 3.94 7.08 6.42
C SER A 133 4.23 7.56 4.98
N SER A 134 3.45 8.51 4.49
CA SER A 134 3.55 9.02 3.12
C SER A 134 4.72 9.99 2.91
N VAL A 135 5.11 10.17 1.64
CA VAL A 135 6.10 11.18 1.23
C VAL A 135 5.63 12.59 1.56
N ILE A 136 4.33 12.88 1.39
CA ILE A 136 3.77 14.21 1.71
C ILE A 136 3.86 14.49 3.22
N ALA A 137 3.52 13.50 4.07
CA ALA A 137 3.61 13.68 5.52
C ALA A 137 5.03 14.00 5.96
N ASP A 138 6.03 13.31 5.41
CA ASP A 138 7.42 13.59 5.72
C ASP A 138 7.85 14.99 5.27
N ARG A 139 7.48 15.39 4.05
CA ARG A 139 7.81 16.74 3.54
C ARG A 139 7.19 17.84 4.39
N VAL A 140 5.95 17.65 4.85
CA VAL A 140 5.32 18.60 5.78
C VAL A 140 6.05 18.61 7.12
N GLY A 141 6.34 17.42 7.68
CA GLY A 141 7.03 17.30 8.96
C GLY A 141 8.43 17.91 8.96
N ILE A 142 9.22 17.65 7.92
CA ILE A 142 10.56 18.25 7.74
C ILE A 142 10.48 19.77 7.63
N GLY A 143 9.45 20.31 7.00
CA GLY A 143 9.26 21.76 6.85
C GLY A 143 8.73 22.46 8.10
N CYS A 144 8.26 21.73 9.10
CA CYS A 144 7.59 22.30 10.28
C CYS A 144 8.35 22.10 11.60
N GLY A 145 9.46 21.36 11.61
CA GLY A 145 10.20 21.06 12.84
C GLY A 145 11.68 20.91 12.62
N ASP A 146 12.46 20.96 13.70
CA ASP A 146 13.90 20.75 13.67
C ASP A 146 14.26 19.27 13.48
N TYR A 147 13.39 18.37 13.94
CA TYR A 147 13.54 16.93 13.81
C TYR A 147 12.24 16.29 13.35
N LEU A 148 12.32 15.38 12.38
CA LEU A 148 11.26 14.49 12.01
C LEU A 148 11.64 13.05 12.41
N LEU A 149 10.83 12.44 13.27
CA LEU A 149 10.95 11.04 13.62
C LEU A 149 9.92 10.25 12.83
N THR A 150 10.34 9.20 12.15
CA THR A 150 9.45 8.28 11.43
C THR A 150 9.84 6.85 11.73
N GLU A 151 8.86 5.95 11.72
CA GLU A 151 9.14 4.52 11.88
C GLU A 151 9.55 3.88 10.56
N ALA A 152 10.25 2.74 10.65
CA ALA A 152 10.37 1.80 9.56
C ALA A 152 9.66 0.51 10.01
N GLY A 153 8.43 0.34 9.57
CA GLY A 153 7.51 -0.68 10.09
C GLY A 153 7.96 -2.11 9.82
N PHE A 154 7.49 -3.03 10.64
CA PHE A 154 7.89 -4.44 10.69
C PHE A 154 9.32 -4.63 11.21
N GLY A 155 9.96 -5.76 10.87
CA GLY A 155 11.37 -5.97 11.18
C GLY A 155 12.27 -5.06 10.34
N ALA A 156 13.46 -4.76 10.85
CA ALA A 156 14.42 -3.91 10.15
C ALA A 156 14.84 -4.47 8.78
N ASP A 157 14.83 -5.78 8.63
CA ASP A 157 15.07 -6.50 7.37
C ASP A 157 14.08 -6.13 6.26
N MET A 158 12.83 -5.83 6.61
CA MET A 158 11.78 -5.44 5.64
C MET A 158 11.46 -3.96 5.68
N GLY A 159 11.25 -3.39 6.85
CA GLY A 159 10.81 -2.00 6.99
C GLY A 159 11.89 -1.00 6.60
N ALA A 160 13.11 -1.18 7.12
CA ALA A 160 14.22 -0.30 6.80
C ALA A 160 14.61 -0.41 5.32
N GLU A 161 14.62 -1.62 4.76
CA GLU A 161 14.90 -1.82 3.34
C GLU A 161 13.92 -1.07 2.45
N ARG A 162 12.61 -1.21 2.71
CA ARG A 162 11.58 -0.49 1.95
C ARG A 162 11.69 1.02 2.11
N PHE A 163 11.93 1.48 3.31
CA PHE A 163 12.12 2.90 3.58
C PHE A 163 13.28 3.47 2.77
N PHE A 164 14.47 2.87 2.86
CA PHE A 164 15.65 3.36 2.14
C PHE A 164 15.54 3.14 0.63
N ASN A 165 15.16 1.95 0.19
CA ASN A 165 15.23 1.57 -1.21
C ASN A 165 14.03 2.00 -2.05
N ILE A 166 12.88 2.24 -1.45
CA ILE A 166 11.68 2.68 -2.14
C ILE A 166 11.37 4.14 -1.79
N LYS A 167 11.00 4.41 -0.54
CA LYS A 167 10.47 5.71 -0.16
C LYS A 167 11.49 6.84 -0.27
N CYS A 168 12.68 6.64 0.27
CA CYS A 168 13.75 7.66 0.19
C CYS A 168 14.13 7.99 -1.24
N ARG A 169 14.21 6.98 -2.11
CA ARG A 169 14.51 7.19 -3.53
C ARG A 169 13.40 7.98 -4.25
N ILE A 170 12.14 7.59 -4.06
CA ILE A 170 11.00 8.25 -4.71
C ILE A 170 10.78 9.65 -4.16
N GLY A 171 10.91 9.82 -2.83
CA GLY A 171 10.70 11.09 -2.14
C GLY A 171 11.87 12.06 -2.26
N GLY A 172 13.06 11.59 -2.70
CA GLY A 172 14.29 12.39 -2.73
C GLY A 172 14.80 12.71 -1.32
N MET A 173 14.51 11.86 -0.33
CA MET A 173 14.86 12.07 1.08
C MET A 173 16.10 11.29 1.48
N ARG A 174 16.84 11.81 2.45
CA ARG A 174 17.98 11.15 3.08
C ARG A 174 17.86 11.29 4.59
N PRO A 175 17.69 10.21 5.36
CA PRO A 175 17.70 10.30 6.82
C PRO A 175 19.11 10.61 7.32
N ASP A 176 19.20 11.45 8.35
CA ASP A 176 20.45 11.84 9.00
C ASP A 176 20.92 10.78 9.99
N ALA A 177 19.97 10.05 10.59
CA ALA A 177 20.24 8.99 11.55
C ALA A 177 19.21 7.85 11.46
N ALA A 178 19.59 6.68 11.96
CA ALA A 178 18.70 5.54 12.12
C ALA A 178 18.88 4.95 13.52
N VAL A 179 17.76 4.63 14.18
CA VAL A 179 17.75 3.98 15.50
C VAL A 179 17.24 2.56 15.31
N LEU A 180 18.09 1.59 15.60
CA LEU A 180 17.72 0.17 15.62
C LEU A 180 17.25 -0.23 17.01
N VAL A 181 15.99 -0.65 17.13
CA VAL A 181 15.42 -1.18 18.36
C VAL A 181 15.50 -2.70 18.34
N ALA A 182 16.35 -3.28 19.19
CA ALA A 182 16.51 -4.72 19.36
C ALA A 182 16.24 -5.10 20.81
N THR A 183 15.18 -5.88 21.05
CA THR A 183 14.88 -6.38 22.38
C THR A 183 15.61 -7.70 22.66
N VAL A 184 15.99 -7.95 23.92
CA VAL A 184 16.57 -9.22 24.33
C VAL A 184 15.65 -10.41 23.96
N ARG A 185 14.34 -10.23 24.08
CA ARG A 185 13.36 -11.23 23.69
C ARG A 185 13.41 -11.54 22.17
N ALA A 186 13.51 -10.52 21.34
CA ALA A 186 13.64 -10.70 19.89
C ALA A 186 14.92 -11.47 19.57
N LEU A 187 16.04 -11.09 20.16
CA LEU A 187 17.32 -11.77 19.95
C LEU A 187 17.24 -13.25 20.37
N LYS A 188 16.68 -13.55 21.56
CA LYS A 188 16.47 -14.94 22.00
C LYS A 188 15.59 -15.74 21.02
N THR A 189 14.52 -15.12 20.51
CA THR A 189 13.60 -15.77 19.56
C THR A 189 14.29 -16.09 18.24
N HIS A 190 14.98 -15.11 17.66
CA HIS A 190 15.65 -15.25 16.37
C HIS A 190 16.94 -16.07 16.41
N ALA A 191 17.50 -16.30 17.57
CA ALA A 191 18.64 -17.22 17.75
C ALA A 191 18.30 -18.70 17.43
N GLY A 192 17.01 -19.00 17.17
CA GLY A 192 16.56 -20.35 16.81
C GLY A 192 16.57 -21.38 17.91
N ARG A 193 16.94 -20.98 19.15
CA ARG A 193 17.01 -21.87 20.31
C ARG A 193 15.66 -22.24 20.90
N TYR A 194 14.66 -21.39 20.67
CA TYR A 194 13.33 -21.53 21.26
C TYR A 194 12.25 -21.49 20.18
N LYS A 195 11.32 -22.42 20.26
CA LYS A 195 10.14 -22.41 19.39
C LYS A 195 9.07 -21.49 20.00
N VAL A 196 8.86 -20.34 19.43
CA VAL A 196 7.79 -19.41 19.81
C VAL A 196 6.60 -19.60 18.89
N ILE A 197 5.42 -19.76 19.47
CA ILE A 197 4.16 -19.91 18.75
C ILE A 197 3.26 -18.74 19.12
N PRO A 198 2.77 -17.95 18.15
CA PRO A 198 1.84 -16.86 18.42
C PRO A 198 0.63 -17.33 19.23
N GLY A 199 0.23 -16.56 20.26
CA GLY A 199 -0.90 -16.90 21.13
C GLY A 199 -0.62 -17.97 22.18
N LYS A 200 0.59 -18.53 22.25
CA LYS A 200 1.01 -19.46 23.31
C LYS A 200 1.91 -18.75 24.33
N PRO A 201 1.91 -19.18 25.60
CA PRO A 201 2.88 -18.71 26.59
C PRO A 201 4.31 -18.90 26.10
N LEU A 202 5.20 -17.97 26.48
CA LEU A 202 6.62 -18.10 26.15
C LEU A 202 7.26 -19.24 26.97
N PRO A 203 8.26 -19.94 26.41
CA PRO A 203 9.04 -20.88 27.17
C PRO A 203 9.65 -20.21 28.42
N PRO A 204 9.65 -20.85 29.61
CA PRO A 204 10.16 -20.25 30.84
C PRO A 204 11.59 -19.71 30.74
N ALA A 205 12.44 -20.34 29.93
CA ALA A 205 13.82 -19.91 29.70
C ALA A 205 13.94 -18.62 28.85
N MET A 206 12.82 -18.11 28.32
CA MET A 206 12.78 -16.82 27.59
C MET A 206 12.29 -15.65 28.48
N LEU A 207 11.66 -15.97 29.59
CA LEU A 207 11.23 -14.97 30.57
C LEU A 207 12.39 -14.57 31.44
#